data_b502ba7df0ec143c4394b343895fbb6c
#
_entry.id   b502ba7df0ec143c4394b343895fbb6c
#
_cell.length_a   1.000
_cell.length_b   1.000
_cell.length_c   1.000
_cell.angle_alpha   90.00
_cell.angle_beta   90.00
_cell.angle_gamma   90.00
#
_symmetry.space_group_name_H-M   'P 1'
#
loop_
_entity.id
_entity.type
_entity.pdbx_description
1 polymer ?
#
loop_
_entity_poly.entity_id
_entity_poly.type
_entity_poly.pdbx_seq_one_letter_code
_entity_poly.pdbx_strand_id
1 'polypeptide(L)'
;MPHPSFPVRAALCLAGAAAVPSAPALAQGVTLYGLLDASVERLTDVGQGGASPNRMPGLTGSVPSRIGLRGSEDLGGGLRALFTMEQGLALDAGVLNQGGRAWGRQAFVGLSGDWGSLTLGRQYTMLYWSQLDADILGPNAYGAASLDSYLPNARADNALAWRAGLGGFTVGATYSLGRDAVNAGPGPAGTNCPGEQPGDSSACRQWSAMLKYEAKAWGIALAVDEIRGGPGAFAGLTSSARKDRRSTAAGWVRWGAWKLGAGVIARHNDGRPDAPRSDLWYLGASFAATPALTLDAQALDLRFRRSDDGARLFALRARYSLSKRTTLYATAGHLSNEGALALSVSNAAPGAAPAPGRSQNGFAAGVRHSF
;
A
#
# COMPACT_ATOMS: atom_id res chain seq x y z
N MET A 1 -37.95 36.79 57.31
CA MET A 1 -37.42 37.63 56.21
C MET A 1 -37.55 36.80 54.94
N PRO A 2 -38.33 37.21 53.97
CA PRO A 2 -38.62 36.40 52.76
C PRO A 2 -37.56 36.67 51.70
N HIS A 3 -37.14 35.59 51.00
CA HIS A 3 -36.30 35.66 49.80
C HIS A 3 -37.12 36.01 48.56
N PRO A 4 -36.61 36.86 47.67
CA PRO A 4 -37.33 37.17 46.41
C PRO A 4 -37.02 36.08 45.37
N SER A 5 -38.09 35.55 44.79
CA SER A 5 -38.13 34.68 43.63
C SER A 5 -38.03 35.52 42.35
N PHE A 6 -37.04 35.24 41.48
CA PHE A 6 -37.00 35.77 40.12
C PHE A 6 -37.65 34.79 39.13
N PRO A 7 -38.51 35.20 38.23
CA PRO A 7 -39.06 34.33 37.21
C PRO A 7 -38.08 34.21 36.05
N VAL A 8 -37.66 32.99 35.73
CA VAL A 8 -36.95 32.63 34.49
C VAL A 8 -37.99 32.63 33.33
N ARG A 9 -37.89 33.60 32.45
CA ARG A 9 -38.64 33.60 31.18
C ARG A 9 -37.89 32.69 30.19
N ALA A 10 -38.41 31.50 29.91
CA ALA A 10 -37.99 30.65 28.83
C ALA A 10 -38.48 31.27 27.49
N ALA A 11 -37.54 31.74 26.68
CA ALA A 11 -37.82 32.14 25.30
C ALA A 11 -37.76 30.89 24.41
N LEU A 12 -38.93 30.45 23.96
CA LEU A 12 -39.09 29.37 22.98
C LEU A 12 -38.72 29.93 21.60
N CYS A 13 -37.52 29.68 21.08
CA CYS A 13 -37.21 29.92 19.66
C CYS A 13 -37.82 28.78 18.84
N LEU A 14 -38.94 29.00 18.18
CA LEU A 14 -39.41 28.15 17.09
C LEU A 14 -38.48 28.37 15.88
N ALA A 15 -37.54 27.45 15.67
CA ALA A 15 -36.86 27.35 14.41
C ALA A 15 -37.79 26.69 13.38
N GLY A 16 -38.33 27.50 12.47
CA GLY A 16 -39.11 27.04 11.34
C GLY A 16 -38.18 26.18 10.43
N ALA A 17 -38.39 24.88 10.43
CA ALA A 17 -37.75 23.97 9.45
C ALA A 17 -38.41 24.25 8.09
N ALA A 18 -37.72 25.03 7.25
CA ALA A 18 -38.05 25.11 5.83
C ALA A 18 -37.79 23.73 5.23
N ALA A 19 -38.86 23.01 4.87
CA ALA A 19 -38.77 21.79 4.08
C ALA A 19 -38.23 22.18 2.70
N VAL A 20 -36.95 21.99 2.50
CA VAL A 20 -36.33 22.02 1.17
C VAL A 20 -36.83 20.79 0.42
N PRO A 21 -37.52 20.96 -0.74
CA PRO A 21 -37.94 19.81 -1.53
C PRO A 21 -36.69 19.06 -1.95
N SER A 22 -36.49 17.82 -1.45
CA SER A 22 -35.46 16.93 -1.90
C SER A 22 -35.79 16.55 -3.34
N ALA A 23 -35.10 17.16 -4.32
CA ALA A 23 -35.06 16.60 -5.66
C ALA A 23 -34.63 15.14 -5.54
N PRO A 24 -35.21 14.21 -6.33
CA PRO A 24 -34.78 12.83 -6.34
C PRO A 24 -33.29 12.82 -6.70
N ALA A 25 -32.44 12.56 -5.73
CA ALA A 25 -31.04 12.28 -5.97
C ALA A 25 -31.02 11.02 -6.85
N LEU A 26 -30.70 11.17 -8.13
CA LEU A 26 -30.38 10.04 -8.98
C LEU A 26 -29.21 9.36 -8.25
N ALA A 27 -29.48 8.24 -7.62
CA ALA A 27 -28.49 7.44 -6.90
C ALA A 27 -27.38 7.13 -7.88
N GLN A 28 -26.29 7.91 -7.84
CA GLN A 28 -25.09 7.61 -8.60
C GLN A 28 -24.53 6.32 -8.01
N GLY A 29 -24.52 5.27 -8.84
CA GLY A 29 -24.49 3.91 -8.36
C GLY A 29 -23.26 3.56 -7.55
N VAL A 30 -23.47 2.81 -6.51
CA VAL A 30 -22.42 2.06 -5.82
C VAL A 30 -21.88 1.01 -6.80
N THR A 31 -20.57 1.01 -7.03
CA THR A 31 -19.89 0.02 -7.86
C THR A 31 -19.28 -1.04 -6.95
N LEU A 32 -19.73 -2.28 -7.12
CA LEU A 32 -19.02 -3.46 -6.64
C LEU A 32 -17.88 -3.74 -7.62
N TYR A 33 -16.67 -3.93 -7.13
CA TYR A 33 -15.51 -4.30 -7.93
C TYR A 33 -14.65 -5.30 -7.17
N GLY A 34 -13.81 -6.01 -7.89
CA GLY A 34 -12.91 -6.93 -7.25
C GLY A 34 -11.88 -7.53 -8.20
N LEU A 35 -10.96 -8.27 -7.57
CA LEU A 35 -9.93 -9.02 -8.25
C LEU A 35 -9.63 -10.25 -7.38
N LEU A 36 -9.69 -11.41 -8.00
CA LEU A 36 -9.30 -12.69 -7.40
C LEU A 36 -8.06 -13.19 -8.11
N ASP A 37 -7.03 -13.49 -7.35
CA ASP A 37 -5.73 -13.98 -7.83
C ASP A 37 -5.32 -15.18 -6.98
N ALA A 38 -5.20 -16.34 -7.60
CA ALA A 38 -4.77 -17.57 -6.97
C ALA A 38 -3.59 -18.16 -7.73
N SER A 39 -2.59 -18.66 -7.00
CA SER A 39 -1.41 -19.30 -7.57
C SER A 39 -0.96 -20.50 -6.78
N VAL A 40 -0.24 -21.40 -7.44
CA VAL A 40 0.63 -22.38 -6.80
C VAL A 40 2.07 -21.89 -6.93
N GLU A 41 2.86 -22.08 -5.89
CA GLU A 41 4.27 -21.72 -5.91
C GLU A 41 5.15 -22.83 -5.32
N ARG A 42 6.37 -22.92 -5.82
CA ARG A 42 7.46 -23.70 -5.28
C ARG A 42 8.57 -22.76 -4.84
N LEU A 43 9.04 -22.91 -3.60
CA LEU A 43 10.20 -22.21 -3.07
C LEU A 43 11.33 -23.23 -2.86
N THR A 44 12.60 -22.77 -2.92
CA THR A 44 13.76 -23.55 -2.47
C THR A 44 14.32 -22.97 -1.17
N ASP A 45 15.16 -23.70 -0.50
CA ASP A 45 15.97 -23.22 0.63
C ASP A 45 15.16 -22.55 1.78
N VAL A 46 13.98 -23.08 2.07
CA VAL A 46 13.14 -22.57 3.17
C VAL A 46 13.64 -23.11 4.51
N GLY A 47 13.77 -22.22 5.49
CA GLY A 47 14.21 -22.51 6.85
C GLY A 47 15.69 -22.96 6.93
N GLN A 48 16.11 -23.37 8.11
CA GLN A 48 17.50 -23.83 8.37
C GLN A 48 17.83 -25.11 7.60
N GLY A 49 16.86 -25.98 7.38
CA GLY A 49 17.03 -27.26 6.68
C GLY A 49 17.01 -27.17 5.15
N GLY A 50 16.80 -26.01 4.56
CA GLY A 50 16.78 -25.83 3.10
C GLY A 50 15.63 -26.55 2.40
N ALA A 51 14.47 -26.64 3.03
CA ALA A 51 13.29 -27.30 2.47
C ALA A 51 12.78 -26.64 1.17
N SER A 52 12.10 -27.41 0.33
CA SER A 52 11.54 -26.92 -0.95
C SER A 52 10.04 -27.20 -1.04
N PRO A 53 9.20 -26.45 -0.30
CA PRO A 53 7.76 -26.67 -0.29
C PRO A 53 7.07 -26.22 -1.57
N ASN A 54 6.00 -26.93 -1.91
CA ASN A 54 4.95 -26.42 -2.81
C ASN A 54 3.81 -25.93 -1.95
N ARG A 55 3.21 -24.77 -2.32
CA ARG A 55 2.14 -24.15 -1.54
C ARG A 55 1.21 -23.29 -2.40
N MET A 56 0.07 -22.92 -1.84
CA MET A 56 -0.77 -21.84 -2.34
C MET A 56 -0.60 -20.65 -1.38
N PRO A 57 -0.02 -19.53 -1.81
CA PRO A 57 0.16 -18.38 -0.93
C PRO A 57 -1.12 -17.57 -0.76
N GLY A 58 -1.39 -17.08 0.44
CA GLY A 58 -2.51 -16.17 0.71
C GLY A 58 -2.35 -14.77 0.09
N LEU A 59 -1.10 -14.41 -0.26
CA LEU A 59 -0.77 -13.25 -1.11
C LEU A 59 0.02 -13.75 -2.31
N THR A 60 -0.46 -13.45 -3.50
CA THR A 60 0.14 -13.93 -4.75
C THR A 60 1.24 -12.99 -5.26
N GLY A 61 2.08 -13.50 -6.17
CA GLY A 61 3.11 -12.73 -6.85
C GLY A 61 2.59 -11.80 -7.96
N SER A 62 1.28 -11.78 -8.23
CA SER A 62 0.72 -10.89 -9.23
C SER A 62 0.10 -9.66 -8.59
N VAL A 63 -1.10 -9.77 -8.01
CA VAL A 63 -1.79 -8.66 -7.32
C VAL A 63 -2.62 -9.23 -6.17
N PRO A 64 -2.61 -8.67 -4.95
CA PRO A 64 -3.40 -9.17 -3.84
C PRO A 64 -4.91 -9.18 -4.12
N SER A 65 -5.55 -10.31 -3.84
CA SER A 65 -6.99 -10.52 -3.99
C SER A 65 -7.80 -9.58 -3.11
N ARG A 66 -8.88 -9.04 -3.64
CA ARG A 66 -9.73 -8.07 -2.96
C ARG A 66 -11.14 -7.99 -3.54
N ILE A 67 -12.05 -7.51 -2.71
CA ILE A 67 -13.38 -7.07 -3.11
C ILE A 67 -13.60 -5.67 -2.53
N GLY A 68 -14.33 -4.81 -3.23
CA GLY A 68 -14.56 -3.45 -2.77
C GLY A 68 -15.86 -2.86 -3.27
N LEU A 69 -16.32 -1.86 -2.53
CA LEU A 69 -17.43 -0.98 -2.87
C LEU A 69 -16.88 0.43 -2.99
N ARG A 70 -17.28 1.14 -4.02
CA ARG A 70 -16.98 2.55 -4.18
C ARG A 70 -18.21 3.27 -4.75
N GLY A 71 -18.38 4.50 -4.35
CA GLY A 71 -19.46 5.32 -4.87
C GLY A 71 -19.10 6.80 -4.83
N SER A 72 -19.85 7.57 -5.60
CA SER A 72 -19.82 9.02 -5.55
C SER A 72 -21.20 9.57 -5.76
N GLU A 73 -21.51 10.69 -5.09
CA GLU A 73 -22.73 11.45 -5.19
C GLU A 73 -22.39 12.88 -5.63
N ASP A 74 -23.10 13.39 -6.62
CA ASP A 74 -22.98 14.79 -7.04
C ASP A 74 -23.80 15.67 -6.09
N LEU A 75 -23.13 16.59 -5.41
CA LEU A 75 -23.76 17.52 -4.47
C LEU A 75 -24.11 18.87 -5.12
N GLY A 76 -23.85 19.00 -6.43
CA GLY A 76 -24.01 20.24 -7.16
C GLY A 76 -22.78 21.16 -7.08
N GLY A 77 -22.73 22.17 -7.97
CA GLY A 77 -21.63 23.14 -7.98
C GLY A 77 -20.23 22.56 -8.22
N GLY A 78 -20.11 21.36 -8.81
CA GLY A 78 -18.84 20.67 -9.00
C GLY A 78 -18.33 19.91 -7.77
N LEU A 79 -19.08 19.96 -6.65
CA LEU A 79 -18.76 19.23 -5.43
C LEU A 79 -19.35 17.81 -5.47
N ARG A 80 -18.57 16.83 -5.02
CA ARG A 80 -18.98 15.42 -4.91
C ARG A 80 -18.62 14.85 -3.55
N ALA A 81 -19.52 14.06 -2.97
CA ALA A 81 -19.18 13.11 -1.91
C ALA A 81 -18.68 11.81 -2.55
N LEU A 82 -17.72 11.15 -1.89
CA LEU A 82 -17.17 9.88 -2.36
C LEU A 82 -16.83 8.97 -1.19
N PHE A 83 -16.85 7.67 -1.44
CA PHE A 83 -16.36 6.68 -0.48
C PHE A 83 -15.68 5.49 -1.18
N THR A 84 -14.84 4.79 -0.44
CA THR A 84 -14.29 3.50 -0.83
C THR A 84 -14.17 2.61 0.39
N MET A 85 -14.64 1.36 0.25
CA MET A 85 -14.46 0.28 1.21
C MET A 85 -13.84 -0.90 0.48
N GLU A 86 -12.64 -1.34 0.85
CA GLU A 86 -11.91 -2.41 0.16
C GLU A 86 -11.37 -3.42 1.17
N GLN A 87 -11.73 -4.68 0.97
CA GLN A 87 -11.37 -5.84 1.75
C GLN A 87 -10.31 -6.67 1.03
N GLY A 88 -9.27 -7.10 1.73
CA GLY A 88 -8.30 -8.07 1.21
C GLY A 88 -8.70 -9.50 1.54
N LEU A 89 -8.44 -10.41 0.61
CA LEU A 89 -8.82 -11.82 0.69
C LEU A 89 -7.58 -12.70 0.56
N ALA A 90 -7.50 -13.75 1.36
CA ALA A 90 -6.57 -14.87 1.21
C ALA A 90 -7.35 -16.05 0.64
N LEU A 91 -7.20 -16.31 -0.66
CA LEU A 91 -8.03 -17.30 -1.37
C LEU A 91 -7.66 -18.74 -1.02
N ASP A 92 -6.43 -18.97 -0.58
CA ASP A 92 -5.94 -20.29 -0.13
C ASP A 92 -6.72 -20.83 1.09
N ALA A 93 -7.20 -19.93 1.95
CA ALA A 93 -7.87 -20.29 3.21
C ALA A 93 -9.29 -19.70 3.34
N GLY A 94 -9.73 -18.84 2.41
CA GLY A 94 -11.04 -18.19 2.46
C GLY A 94 -11.18 -17.17 3.60
N VAL A 95 -10.08 -16.61 4.08
CA VAL A 95 -10.06 -15.66 5.21
C VAL A 95 -9.72 -14.24 4.77
N LEU A 96 -9.94 -13.28 5.67
CA LEU A 96 -9.57 -11.90 5.45
C LEU A 96 -8.07 -11.70 5.62
N ASN A 97 -7.47 -10.93 4.73
CA ASN A 97 -6.11 -10.41 4.89
C ASN A 97 -6.08 -9.19 5.83
N GLN A 98 -4.91 -8.55 5.96
CA GLN A 98 -4.65 -7.35 6.78
C GLN A 98 -5.05 -7.54 8.25
N GLY A 99 -4.69 -8.69 8.84
CA GLY A 99 -4.96 -8.99 10.24
C GLY A 99 -6.42 -9.30 10.56
N GLY A 100 -7.18 -9.82 9.58
CA GLY A 100 -8.59 -10.18 9.75
C GLY A 100 -9.57 -9.02 9.64
N ARG A 101 -9.12 -7.86 9.17
CA ARG A 101 -9.98 -6.67 9.04
C ARG A 101 -10.97 -6.81 7.89
N ALA A 102 -12.26 -6.49 8.14
CA ALA A 102 -13.30 -6.47 7.11
C ALA A 102 -12.98 -5.48 5.97
N TRP A 103 -12.42 -4.32 6.28
CA TRP A 103 -12.05 -3.29 5.29
C TRP A 103 -10.57 -2.92 5.41
N GLY A 104 -9.72 -3.94 5.48
CA GLY A 104 -8.31 -3.78 5.82
C GLY A 104 -7.44 -3.12 4.75
N ARG A 105 -7.94 -2.96 3.52
CA ARG A 105 -7.19 -2.29 2.45
C ARG A 105 -7.50 -0.80 2.38
N GLN A 106 -8.77 -0.44 2.31
CA GLN A 106 -9.24 0.95 2.34
C GLN A 106 -10.61 1.03 3.00
N ALA A 107 -10.87 2.09 3.76
CA ALA A 107 -12.16 2.43 4.36
C ALA A 107 -12.17 3.94 4.61
N PHE A 108 -12.67 4.70 3.65
CA PHE A 108 -12.70 6.16 3.74
C PHE A 108 -13.93 6.77 3.07
N VAL A 109 -14.26 7.96 3.51
CA VAL A 109 -15.26 8.87 2.93
C VAL A 109 -14.60 10.22 2.70
N GLY A 110 -15.11 11.01 1.76
CA GLY A 110 -14.55 12.34 1.51
C GLY A 110 -15.34 13.16 0.52
N LEU A 111 -14.76 14.31 0.21
CA LEU A 111 -15.27 15.27 -0.77
C LEU A 111 -14.25 15.46 -1.89
N SER A 112 -14.75 15.76 -3.09
CA SER A 112 -13.92 16.15 -4.22
C SER A 112 -14.54 17.27 -5.03
N GLY A 113 -13.70 18.06 -5.68
CA GLY A 113 -14.07 19.17 -6.53
C GLY A 113 -12.88 19.60 -7.39
N ASP A 114 -12.90 20.81 -7.94
CA ASP A 114 -11.80 21.35 -8.75
C ASP A 114 -10.49 21.50 -7.97
N TRP A 115 -10.57 21.60 -6.64
CA TRP A 115 -9.44 21.64 -5.71
C TRP A 115 -8.83 20.26 -5.42
N GLY A 116 -9.33 19.20 -6.04
CA GLY A 116 -8.91 17.82 -5.82
C GLY A 116 -9.87 17.05 -4.91
N SER A 117 -9.34 16.16 -4.09
CA SER A 117 -10.10 15.33 -3.14
C SER A 117 -9.52 15.40 -1.74
N LEU A 118 -10.37 15.46 -0.73
CA LEU A 118 -10.04 15.35 0.69
C LEU A 118 -10.82 14.18 1.27
N THR A 119 -10.10 13.22 1.85
CA THR A 119 -10.65 11.94 2.32
C THR A 119 -10.22 11.65 3.75
N LEU A 120 -11.11 11.04 4.54
CA LEU A 120 -10.89 10.66 5.93
C LEU A 120 -11.13 9.17 6.11
N GLY A 121 -10.21 8.49 6.79
CA GLY A 121 -10.27 7.07 7.10
C GLY A 121 -9.02 6.31 6.69
N ARG A 122 -9.10 4.97 6.66
CA ARG A 122 -8.00 4.11 6.27
C ARG A 122 -7.75 4.16 4.78
N GLN A 123 -6.52 4.52 4.39
CA GLN A 123 -6.16 4.71 2.98
C GLN A 123 -4.66 4.57 2.74
N TYR A 124 -4.27 4.49 1.48
CA TYR A 124 -2.87 4.46 1.08
C TYR A 124 -2.18 5.79 1.31
N THR A 125 -0.90 5.72 1.69
CA THR A 125 -0.01 6.86 1.81
C THR A 125 0.52 7.30 0.44
N MET A 126 1.15 8.45 0.38
CA MET A 126 1.70 9.00 -0.87
C MET A 126 2.91 8.19 -1.37
N LEU A 127 3.61 7.47 -0.50
CA LEU A 127 4.68 6.54 -0.90
C LEU A 127 4.14 5.45 -1.82
N TYR A 128 2.99 4.86 -1.50
CA TYR A 128 2.38 3.83 -2.34
C TYR A 128 2.06 4.36 -3.75
N TRP A 129 1.41 5.52 -3.83
CA TRP A 129 1.01 6.12 -5.09
C TRP A 129 2.19 6.53 -5.98
N SER A 130 3.33 6.92 -5.38
CA SER A 130 4.51 7.36 -6.11
C SER A 130 5.22 6.25 -6.89
N GLN A 131 5.02 4.98 -6.52
CA GLN A 131 5.76 3.85 -7.08
C GLN A 131 4.99 3.08 -8.15
N LEU A 132 3.66 3.13 -8.15
CA LEU A 132 2.80 2.25 -8.94
C LEU A 132 3.10 2.24 -10.44
N ASP A 133 3.61 3.34 -11.00
CA ASP A 133 3.86 3.44 -12.43
C ASP A 133 5.26 3.01 -12.83
N ALA A 134 6.23 3.14 -11.95
CA ALA A 134 7.63 2.83 -12.21
C ALA A 134 8.03 1.42 -11.76
N ASP A 135 7.39 0.87 -10.72
CA ASP A 135 7.61 -0.50 -10.25
C ASP A 135 6.88 -1.49 -11.17
N ILE A 136 7.59 -2.14 -12.08
CA ILE A 136 7.03 -2.98 -13.15
C ILE A 136 6.31 -4.22 -12.60
N LEU A 137 6.87 -4.88 -11.59
CA LEU A 137 6.23 -6.02 -10.94
C LEU A 137 5.24 -5.59 -9.86
N GLY A 138 5.29 -4.32 -9.48
CA GLY A 138 4.50 -3.73 -8.40
C GLY A 138 5.05 -4.06 -7.00
N PRO A 139 4.52 -3.42 -5.95
CA PRO A 139 4.90 -3.69 -4.56
C PRO A 139 4.28 -5.01 -4.07
N ASN A 140 4.58 -6.12 -4.76
CA ASN A 140 4.04 -7.45 -4.51
C ASN A 140 5.16 -8.44 -4.18
N ALA A 141 4.80 -9.68 -3.85
CA ALA A 141 5.74 -10.81 -3.81
C ALA A 141 6.44 -10.96 -5.17
N TYR A 142 7.66 -11.46 -5.19
CA TYR A 142 8.56 -11.46 -6.34
C TYR A 142 8.93 -10.06 -6.85
N GLY A 143 8.67 -9.02 -6.08
CA GLY A 143 8.95 -7.62 -6.37
C GLY A 143 9.38 -6.87 -5.11
N ALA A 144 9.09 -5.57 -5.05
CA ALA A 144 9.57 -4.71 -3.96
C ALA A 144 9.08 -5.15 -2.56
N ALA A 145 7.92 -5.80 -2.44
CA ALA A 145 7.43 -6.34 -1.17
C ALA A 145 8.32 -7.42 -0.56
N SER A 146 9.08 -8.15 -1.39
CA SER A 146 10.02 -9.17 -0.91
C SER A 146 11.22 -8.55 -0.19
N LEU A 147 11.57 -7.30 -0.48
CA LEU A 147 12.70 -6.57 0.12
C LEU A 147 12.27 -5.55 1.18
N ASP A 148 11.09 -4.96 1.06
CA ASP A 148 10.49 -4.09 2.09
C ASP A 148 8.98 -4.37 2.20
N SER A 149 8.59 -5.10 3.23
CA SER A 149 7.20 -5.48 3.49
C SER A 149 6.26 -4.30 3.81
N TYR A 150 6.82 -3.11 4.06
CA TYR A 150 6.02 -1.90 4.21
C TYR A 150 5.38 -1.45 2.90
N LEU A 151 6.06 -1.59 1.76
CA LEU A 151 5.62 -1.04 0.48
C LEU A 151 4.20 -1.50 0.06
N PRO A 152 3.86 -2.80 0.13
CA PRO A 152 2.48 -3.25 -0.15
C PRO A 152 1.48 -2.85 0.94
N ASN A 153 1.97 -2.48 2.11
CA ASN A 153 1.21 -2.13 3.31
C ASN A 153 1.30 -0.63 3.67
N ALA A 154 1.74 0.22 2.75
CA ALA A 154 1.85 1.66 2.95
C ALA A 154 0.46 2.31 3.05
N ARG A 155 -0.26 2.00 4.13
CA ARG A 155 -1.58 2.49 4.50
C ARG A 155 -1.54 3.06 5.91
N ALA A 156 -2.42 4.01 6.18
CA ALA A 156 -2.59 4.60 7.50
C ALA A 156 -4.04 4.56 7.93
N ASP A 157 -4.28 4.22 9.20
CA ASP A 157 -5.55 4.41 9.90
C ASP A 157 -5.68 5.87 10.33
N ASN A 158 -6.86 6.30 10.74
CA ASN A 158 -7.12 7.64 11.30
C ASN A 158 -6.50 8.75 10.44
N ALA A 159 -6.58 8.59 9.11
CA ALA A 159 -5.84 9.41 8.16
C ALA A 159 -6.75 10.43 7.49
N LEU A 160 -6.21 11.64 7.34
CA LEU A 160 -6.67 12.66 6.42
C LEU A 160 -5.73 12.63 5.20
N ALA A 161 -6.27 12.58 3.99
CA ALA A 161 -5.48 12.69 2.77
C ALA A 161 -6.09 13.71 1.81
N TRP A 162 -5.22 14.50 1.21
CA TRP A 162 -5.56 15.40 0.12
C TRP A 162 -4.76 15.03 -1.13
N ARG A 163 -5.41 15.10 -2.29
CA ARG A 163 -4.76 14.87 -3.58
C ARG A 163 -5.42 15.70 -4.67
N ALA A 164 -4.62 16.40 -5.46
CA ALA A 164 -5.08 17.22 -6.57
C ALA A 164 -4.22 17.01 -7.83
N GLY A 165 -4.82 17.17 -9.00
CA GLY A 165 -4.18 17.12 -10.30
C GLY A 165 -4.26 18.46 -11.01
N LEU A 166 -3.16 18.91 -11.63
CA LEU A 166 -3.10 20.13 -12.41
C LEU A 166 -2.09 19.98 -13.55
N GLY A 167 -2.57 20.02 -14.79
CA GLY A 167 -1.69 20.12 -15.98
C GLY A 167 -0.64 19.01 -16.08
N GLY A 168 -0.96 17.77 -15.78
CA GLY A 168 -0.02 16.63 -15.74
C GLY A 168 0.68 16.46 -14.40
N PHE A 169 0.65 17.44 -13.51
CA PHE A 169 1.12 17.28 -12.13
C PHE A 169 0.03 16.64 -11.25
N THR A 170 0.47 15.81 -10.32
CA THR A 170 -0.34 15.35 -9.18
C THR A 170 0.42 15.64 -7.90
N VAL A 171 -0.23 16.34 -6.98
CA VAL A 171 0.28 16.61 -5.63
C VAL A 171 -0.59 15.86 -4.64
N GLY A 172 0.00 15.33 -3.59
CA GLY A 172 -0.76 14.67 -2.53
C GLY A 172 -0.05 14.72 -1.19
N ALA A 173 -0.85 14.69 -0.13
CA ALA A 173 -0.38 14.60 1.25
C ALA A 173 -1.31 13.72 2.07
N THR A 174 -0.75 13.03 3.06
CA THR A 174 -1.49 12.24 4.06
C THR A 174 -0.99 12.61 5.45
N TYR A 175 -1.88 12.68 6.41
CA TYR A 175 -1.55 12.78 7.82
C TYR A 175 -2.42 11.82 8.63
N SER A 176 -1.81 11.05 9.53
CA SER A 176 -2.47 10.04 10.35
C SER A 176 -2.26 10.30 11.84
N LEU A 177 -3.33 10.19 12.62
CA LEU A 177 -3.32 10.32 14.07
C LEU A 177 -2.86 9.03 14.77
N GLY A 178 -2.90 7.90 14.09
CA GLY A 178 -2.40 6.61 14.56
C GLY A 178 -2.41 5.66 13.39
N ARG A 179 -1.22 5.22 12.97
CA ARG A 179 -1.00 4.64 11.66
C ARG A 179 -1.69 3.29 11.45
N ASP A 180 -1.66 2.42 12.44
CA ASP A 180 -2.18 1.06 12.27
C ASP A 180 -2.44 0.41 13.64
N ALA A 181 -3.65 -0.02 13.89
CA ALA A 181 -4.05 -0.64 15.16
C ALA A 181 -3.71 -2.13 15.24
N VAL A 182 -3.51 -2.80 14.10
CA VAL A 182 -3.10 -4.20 14.02
C VAL A 182 -2.08 -4.40 12.93
N ASN A 183 -1.26 -5.44 13.03
CA ASN A 183 -0.28 -5.79 12.02
C ASN A 183 -0.98 -6.11 10.70
N ALA A 184 -0.74 -5.32 9.68
CA ALA A 184 -1.36 -5.42 8.37
C ALA A 184 -0.47 -6.11 7.33
N GLY A 185 0.68 -6.62 7.72
CA GLY A 185 1.64 -7.25 6.81
C GLY A 185 1.77 -8.75 7.02
N PRO A 186 2.31 -9.47 6.03
CA PRO A 186 2.62 -10.90 6.17
C PRO A 186 3.81 -11.16 7.09
N GLY A 187 4.56 -10.15 7.47
CA GLY A 187 5.74 -10.26 8.33
C GLY A 187 5.61 -9.47 9.60
N PRO A 188 6.43 -9.81 10.60
CA PRO A 188 6.48 -9.11 11.88
C PRO A 188 7.05 -7.69 11.76
N ALA A 189 7.61 -7.30 10.64
CA ALA A 189 8.03 -5.92 10.35
C ALA A 189 6.87 -4.95 10.29
N GLY A 190 5.79 -5.34 10.92
CA GLY A 190 4.53 -4.70 10.89
C GLY A 190 4.52 -3.22 11.08
N THR A 191 3.41 -2.77 10.75
CA THR A 191 3.04 -1.39 10.71
C THR A 191 2.25 -1.05 11.97
N ASN A 192 2.33 -1.94 12.96
CA ASN A 192 1.54 -1.89 14.18
C ASN A 192 1.97 -0.70 15.05
N CYS A 193 1.15 0.34 15.07
CA CYS A 193 1.37 1.54 15.89
C CYS A 193 0.03 2.27 16.04
N PRO A 194 -0.79 1.95 17.05
CA PRO A 194 -2.18 2.42 17.16
C PRO A 194 -2.29 3.94 17.31
N GLY A 195 -1.36 4.60 17.99
CA GLY A 195 -1.41 6.04 18.21
C GLY A 195 -2.49 6.48 19.19
N GLU A 196 -2.85 7.75 19.12
CA GLU A 196 -3.91 8.38 19.93
C GLU A 196 -3.70 8.17 21.44
N GLN A 197 -2.41 8.22 21.88
CA GLN A 197 -2.00 7.97 23.25
C GLN A 197 -2.23 9.21 24.11
N PRO A 198 -2.91 9.11 25.26
CA PRO A 198 -2.96 10.19 26.23
C PRO A 198 -1.55 10.63 26.68
N GLY A 199 -1.28 11.94 26.63
CA GLY A 199 0.01 12.49 27.03
C GLY A 199 1.12 12.47 25.98
N ASP A 200 0.94 11.77 24.84
CA ASP A 200 1.88 11.77 23.72
C ASP A 200 1.14 11.88 22.38
N SER A 201 0.84 13.12 22.00
CA SER A 201 0.19 13.43 20.75
C SER A 201 1.01 13.10 19.50
N SER A 202 2.30 12.80 19.65
CA SER A 202 3.22 12.44 18.57
C SER A 202 3.32 10.93 18.36
N ALA A 203 2.84 10.13 19.31
CA ALA A 203 2.93 8.68 19.25
C ALA A 203 2.25 8.13 17.99
N CYS A 204 2.98 7.31 17.21
CA CYS A 204 2.50 6.65 16.01
C CYS A 204 1.99 7.58 14.90
N ARG A 205 2.29 8.87 14.93
CA ARG A 205 1.96 9.77 13.84
C ARG A 205 2.65 9.35 12.56
N GLN A 206 1.93 9.48 11.47
CA GLN A 206 2.49 9.25 10.14
C GLN A 206 2.07 10.41 9.23
N TRP A 207 2.99 10.85 8.41
CA TRP A 207 2.67 11.76 7.32
C TRP A 207 3.40 11.34 6.05
N SER A 208 2.84 11.68 4.90
CA SER A 208 3.49 11.51 3.61
C SER A 208 3.12 12.63 2.66
N ALA A 209 4.01 12.90 1.70
CA ALA A 209 3.78 13.85 0.63
C ALA A 209 4.31 13.30 -0.69
N MET A 210 3.70 13.71 -1.81
CA MET A 210 4.07 13.30 -3.16
C MET A 210 3.95 14.47 -4.12
N LEU A 211 4.92 14.55 -5.04
CA LEU A 211 4.83 15.31 -6.26
C LEU A 211 5.08 14.34 -7.43
N LYS A 212 4.14 14.28 -8.37
CA LYS A 212 4.22 13.44 -9.55
C LYS A 212 3.95 14.28 -10.78
N TYR A 213 4.67 14.01 -11.86
CA TYR A 213 4.41 14.56 -13.19
C TYR A 213 4.28 13.43 -14.20
N GLU A 214 3.24 13.47 -15.01
CA GLU A 214 2.98 12.50 -16.06
C GLU A 214 2.74 13.19 -17.40
N ALA A 215 3.59 12.85 -18.36
CA ALA A 215 3.41 13.11 -19.77
C ALA A 215 2.87 11.85 -20.47
N LYS A 216 2.56 11.97 -21.77
CA LYS A 216 1.99 10.84 -22.55
C LYS A 216 2.90 9.60 -22.55
N ALA A 217 4.22 9.79 -22.63
CA ALA A 217 5.18 8.69 -22.80
C ALA A 217 6.13 8.50 -21.63
N TRP A 218 6.11 9.34 -20.61
CA TRP A 218 6.99 9.25 -19.44
C TRP A 218 6.37 9.91 -18.22
N GLY A 219 6.87 9.58 -17.07
CA GLY A 219 6.48 10.20 -15.81
C GLY A 219 7.56 10.06 -14.75
N ILE A 220 7.51 10.94 -13.78
CA ILE A 220 8.38 10.94 -12.60
C ILE A 220 7.56 11.21 -11.35
N ALA A 221 7.93 10.59 -10.25
CA ALA A 221 7.32 10.80 -8.95
C ALA A 221 8.39 10.91 -7.87
N LEU A 222 8.18 11.84 -6.94
CA LEU A 222 8.94 12.02 -5.73
C LEU A 222 7.98 11.88 -4.56
N ALA A 223 8.38 11.18 -3.49
CA ALA A 223 7.59 11.13 -2.27
C ALA A 223 8.45 10.98 -1.03
N VAL A 224 7.86 11.39 0.08
CA VAL A 224 8.39 11.18 1.44
C VAL A 224 7.28 10.57 2.29
N ASP A 225 7.64 9.61 3.13
CA ASP A 225 6.77 8.97 4.11
C ASP A 225 7.54 8.87 5.43
N GLU A 226 6.99 9.40 6.51
CA GLU A 226 7.60 9.36 7.84
C GLU A 226 6.61 8.81 8.86
N ILE A 227 7.04 7.77 9.56
CA ILE A 227 6.29 7.13 10.65
C ILE A 227 7.04 7.40 11.94
N ARG A 228 6.35 7.87 12.97
CA ARG A 228 6.87 7.92 14.34
C ARG A 228 6.52 6.65 15.09
N GLY A 229 7.37 6.28 16.03
CA GLY A 229 7.10 5.19 16.94
C GLY A 229 6.15 5.57 18.08
N GLY A 230 5.95 4.64 18.99
CA GLY A 230 5.11 4.83 20.18
C GLY A 230 4.92 3.52 20.95
N PRO A 231 4.16 3.51 22.03
CA PRO A 231 3.80 2.28 22.74
C PRO A 231 3.12 1.27 21.81
N GLY A 232 3.57 0.02 21.86
CA GLY A 232 3.07 -1.06 21.00
C GLY A 232 3.54 -1.01 19.55
N ALA A 233 4.39 -0.05 19.19
CA ALA A 233 4.97 0.01 17.86
C ALA A 233 5.98 -1.12 17.64
N PHE A 234 6.05 -1.56 16.40
CA PHE A 234 6.86 -2.68 15.97
C PHE A 234 8.28 -2.27 15.53
N ALA A 235 9.17 -3.26 15.37
CA ALA A 235 10.51 -3.09 14.76
C ALA A 235 11.38 -2.00 15.43
N GLY A 236 11.40 -1.91 16.76
CA GLY A 236 12.27 -1.02 17.51
C GLY A 236 11.83 0.45 17.60
N LEU A 237 10.71 0.81 16.99
CA LEU A 237 10.14 2.16 17.07
C LEU A 237 9.37 2.37 18.39
N THR A 238 10.02 2.19 19.51
CA THR A 238 9.41 2.08 20.85
C THR A 238 8.99 3.42 21.48
N SER A 239 9.27 4.55 20.84
CA SER A 239 8.87 5.87 21.32
C SER A 239 8.61 6.83 20.16
N SER A 240 7.84 7.87 20.38
CA SER A 240 7.53 8.93 19.40
C SER A 240 8.75 9.75 18.95
N ALA A 241 9.87 9.69 19.67
CA ALA A 241 11.12 10.29 19.28
C ALA A 241 11.81 9.50 18.13
N ARG A 242 11.54 8.20 18.01
CA ARG A 242 12.10 7.35 16.96
C ARG A 242 11.24 7.41 15.69
N LYS A 243 11.90 7.40 14.54
CA LYS A 243 11.25 7.55 13.24
C LYS A 243 11.71 6.49 12.26
N ASP A 244 10.84 6.13 11.34
CA ASP A 244 11.15 5.40 10.11
C ASP A 244 10.72 6.26 8.92
N ARG A 245 11.69 6.79 8.19
CA ARG A 245 11.45 7.67 7.06
C ARG A 245 11.92 7.03 5.77
N ARG A 246 11.07 7.10 4.75
CA ARG A 246 11.39 6.73 3.36
C ARG A 246 11.26 7.95 2.47
N SER A 247 12.29 8.17 1.63
CA SER A 247 12.27 9.16 0.56
C SER A 247 12.46 8.42 -0.75
N THR A 248 11.63 8.67 -1.74
CA THR A 248 11.68 7.97 -3.02
C THR A 248 11.71 8.92 -4.20
N ALA A 249 12.43 8.50 -5.24
CA ALA A 249 12.35 9.03 -6.59
C ALA A 249 12.12 7.86 -7.55
N ALA A 250 11.12 7.96 -8.41
CA ALA A 250 10.73 6.92 -9.34
C ALA A 250 10.33 7.51 -10.68
N GLY A 251 10.56 6.79 -11.77
CA GLY A 251 10.19 7.26 -13.09
C GLY A 251 9.99 6.12 -14.07
N TRP A 252 9.26 6.39 -15.12
CA TRP A 252 8.98 5.45 -16.17
C TRP A 252 8.98 6.12 -17.56
N VAL A 253 9.21 5.30 -18.58
CA VAL A 253 9.10 5.70 -19.98
C VAL A 253 8.46 4.58 -20.80
N ARG A 254 7.64 4.96 -21.79
CA ARG A 254 7.07 4.07 -22.81
C ARG A 254 7.66 4.39 -24.18
N TRP A 255 8.10 3.33 -24.86
CA TRP A 255 8.62 3.43 -26.20
C TRP A 255 8.19 2.20 -27.01
N GLY A 256 7.28 2.40 -27.95
CA GLY A 256 6.67 1.31 -28.70
C GLY A 256 5.97 0.28 -27.79
N ALA A 257 6.36 -0.97 -27.90
CA ALA A 257 5.85 -2.07 -27.09
C ALA A 257 6.50 -2.18 -25.68
N TRP A 258 7.48 -1.32 -25.36
CA TRP A 258 8.21 -1.34 -24.12
C TRP A 258 7.70 -0.31 -23.11
N LYS A 259 7.69 -0.70 -21.85
CA LYS A 259 7.66 0.21 -20.69
C LYS A 259 8.87 -0.09 -19.83
N LEU A 260 9.70 0.91 -19.56
CA LEU A 260 10.81 0.83 -18.61
C LEU A 260 10.44 1.61 -17.37
N GLY A 261 10.83 1.13 -16.21
CA GLY A 261 10.60 1.80 -14.95
C GLY A 261 11.79 1.63 -14.01
N ALA A 262 12.12 2.67 -13.27
CA ALA A 262 13.22 2.65 -12.31
C ALA A 262 12.88 3.53 -11.11
N GLY A 263 13.52 3.25 -9.98
CA GLY A 263 13.40 4.08 -8.80
C GLY A 263 14.37 3.73 -7.69
N VAL A 264 14.39 4.58 -6.68
CA VAL A 264 15.15 4.41 -5.46
C VAL A 264 14.29 4.78 -4.27
N ILE A 265 14.44 4.02 -3.19
CA ILE A 265 13.86 4.30 -1.88
C ILE A 265 15.01 4.37 -0.88
N ALA A 266 15.32 5.57 -0.42
CA ALA A 266 16.26 5.81 0.67
C ALA A 266 15.51 5.79 1.99
N ARG A 267 15.89 4.89 2.90
CA ARG A 267 15.25 4.70 4.21
C ARG A 267 16.19 5.08 5.34
N HIS A 268 15.63 5.74 6.35
CA HIS A 268 16.26 5.95 7.65
C HIS A 268 15.31 5.47 8.75
N ASN A 269 15.74 4.45 9.51
CA ASN A 269 14.93 3.80 10.54
C ASN A 269 15.65 3.79 11.89
N ASP A 270 15.22 4.63 12.81
CA ASP A 270 15.77 4.71 14.17
C ASP A 270 15.46 3.47 15.03
N GLY A 271 14.54 2.62 14.59
CA GLY A 271 14.25 1.33 15.21
C GLY A 271 15.37 0.29 14.99
N ARG A 272 16.32 0.57 14.09
CA ARG A 272 17.46 -0.28 13.76
C ARG A 272 18.76 0.51 13.96
N PRO A 273 19.20 0.75 15.22
CA PRO A 273 20.29 1.67 15.51
C PRO A 273 21.65 1.25 14.89
N ASP A 274 21.91 -0.06 14.76
CA ASP A 274 23.18 -0.58 14.21
C ASP A 274 23.30 -0.35 12.70
N ALA A 275 22.18 -0.34 11.99
CA ALA A 275 22.13 -0.12 10.55
C ALA A 275 20.88 0.68 10.14
N PRO A 276 20.80 1.97 10.55
CA PRO A 276 19.56 2.76 10.38
C PRO A 276 19.27 3.16 8.94
N ARG A 277 20.28 3.11 8.05
CA ARG A 277 20.13 3.57 6.67
C ARG A 277 20.21 2.41 5.69
N SER A 278 19.27 2.37 4.76
CA SER A 278 19.28 1.46 3.61
C SER A 278 18.77 2.15 2.36
N ASP A 279 19.24 1.68 1.22
CA ASP A 279 18.79 2.11 -0.10
C ASP A 279 18.27 0.88 -0.85
N LEU A 280 17.07 0.98 -1.39
CA LEU A 280 16.46 -0.01 -2.28
C LEU A 280 16.35 0.58 -3.68
N TRP A 281 17.13 0.06 -4.61
CA TRP A 281 17.09 0.40 -6.02
C TRP A 281 16.29 -0.62 -6.80
N TYR A 282 15.56 -0.20 -7.81
CA TYR A 282 14.90 -1.10 -8.74
C TYR A 282 14.94 -0.58 -10.17
N LEU A 283 15.03 -1.52 -11.10
CA LEU A 283 14.97 -1.30 -12.53
C LEU A 283 14.16 -2.42 -13.16
N GLY A 284 13.16 -2.10 -13.96
CA GLY A 284 12.29 -3.07 -14.60
C GLY A 284 11.94 -2.71 -16.04
N ALA A 285 11.56 -3.73 -16.78
CA ALA A 285 11.08 -3.62 -18.15
C ALA A 285 9.82 -4.48 -18.32
N SER A 286 8.88 -3.99 -19.10
CA SER A 286 7.69 -4.70 -19.54
C SER A 286 7.60 -4.60 -21.06
N PHE A 287 7.44 -5.74 -21.72
CA PHE A 287 7.36 -5.85 -23.18
C PHE A 287 6.04 -6.49 -23.61
N ALA A 288 5.22 -5.76 -24.35
CA ALA A 288 4.01 -6.29 -24.96
C ALA A 288 4.38 -7.06 -26.23
N ALA A 289 4.69 -8.36 -26.08
CA ALA A 289 5.13 -9.22 -27.20
C ALA A 289 4.01 -9.44 -28.23
N THR A 290 2.77 -9.56 -27.75
CA THR A 290 1.55 -9.60 -28.56
C THR A 290 0.43 -8.86 -27.80
N PRO A 291 -0.75 -8.63 -28.39
CA PRO A 291 -1.89 -8.07 -27.66
C PRO A 291 -2.32 -8.89 -26.43
N ALA A 292 -2.02 -10.19 -26.41
CA ALA A 292 -2.36 -11.09 -25.31
C ALA A 292 -1.18 -11.39 -24.38
N LEU A 293 0.08 -11.36 -24.86
CA LEU A 293 1.26 -11.76 -24.12
C LEU A 293 2.11 -10.55 -23.71
N THR A 294 2.34 -10.39 -22.42
CA THR A 294 3.28 -9.41 -21.85
C THR A 294 4.36 -10.13 -21.05
N LEU A 295 5.60 -9.74 -21.27
CA LEU A 295 6.77 -10.22 -20.53
C LEU A 295 7.32 -9.09 -19.66
N ASP A 296 7.49 -9.35 -18.37
CA ASP A 296 8.05 -8.41 -17.41
C ASP A 296 9.36 -8.97 -16.85
N ALA A 297 10.33 -8.09 -16.60
CA ALA A 297 11.56 -8.38 -15.90
C ALA A 297 11.87 -7.25 -14.92
N GLN A 298 12.39 -7.58 -13.74
CA GLN A 298 12.80 -6.57 -12.76
C GLN A 298 13.98 -7.06 -11.93
N ALA A 299 14.94 -6.17 -11.71
CA ALA A 299 16.04 -6.32 -10.78
C ALA A 299 15.90 -5.31 -9.64
N LEU A 300 16.13 -5.77 -8.41
CA LEU A 300 16.08 -4.94 -7.21
C LEU A 300 17.34 -5.21 -6.38
N ASP A 301 17.92 -4.17 -5.77
CA ASP A 301 19.09 -4.25 -4.90
C ASP A 301 18.84 -3.44 -3.63
N LEU A 302 18.81 -4.13 -2.48
CA LEU A 302 18.70 -3.55 -1.14
C LEU A 302 20.06 -3.58 -0.46
N ARG A 303 20.53 -2.43 0.03
CA ARG A 303 21.80 -2.29 0.75
C ARG A 303 21.61 -1.52 2.03
N PHE A 304 22.10 -2.07 3.12
CA PHE A 304 22.22 -1.36 4.38
C PHE A 304 23.58 -0.67 4.44
N ARG A 305 23.57 0.62 4.78
CA ARG A 305 24.83 1.37 4.94
C ARG A 305 25.46 1.03 6.27
N ARG A 306 26.77 0.81 6.28
CA ARG A 306 27.58 0.42 7.46
C ARG A 306 27.18 -0.95 8.02
N SER A 307 26.79 -1.87 7.16
CA SER A 307 26.46 -3.25 7.47
C SER A 307 26.72 -4.10 6.24
N ASP A 308 27.05 -5.36 6.44
CA ASP A 308 27.17 -6.36 5.36
C ASP A 308 25.79 -6.87 4.90
N ASP A 309 24.72 -6.37 5.52
CA ASP A 309 23.36 -6.74 5.16
C ASP A 309 22.97 -6.18 3.80
N GLY A 310 22.50 -7.05 2.95
CA GLY A 310 22.00 -6.72 1.62
C GLY A 310 21.12 -7.82 1.06
N ALA A 311 20.38 -7.50 0.01
CA ALA A 311 19.63 -8.50 -0.74
C ALA A 311 19.45 -8.05 -2.18
N ARG A 312 19.55 -9.00 -3.13
CA ARG A 312 19.27 -8.77 -4.54
C ARG A 312 18.17 -9.71 -4.98
N LEU A 313 17.20 -9.15 -5.69
CA LEU A 313 16.13 -9.93 -6.30
C LEU A 313 16.13 -9.67 -7.80
N PHE A 314 16.15 -10.77 -8.57
CA PHE A 314 15.83 -10.74 -9.99
C PHE A 314 14.58 -11.57 -10.23
N ALA A 315 13.61 -11.03 -10.95
CA ALA A 315 12.35 -11.71 -11.24
C ALA A 315 11.89 -11.49 -12.67
N LEU A 316 11.31 -12.54 -13.22
CA LEU A 316 10.68 -12.59 -14.55
C LEU A 316 9.21 -12.98 -14.38
N ARG A 317 8.33 -12.39 -15.19
CA ARG A 317 6.92 -12.74 -15.23
C ARG A 317 6.39 -12.72 -16.66
N ALA A 318 5.72 -13.80 -17.06
CA ALA A 318 4.92 -13.84 -18.26
C ALA A 318 3.43 -13.72 -17.89
N ARG A 319 2.68 -12.88 -18.58
CA ARG A 319 1.24 -12.69 -18.41
C ARG A 319 0.53 -12.91 -19.74
N TYR A 320 -0.42 -13.83 -19.76
CA TYR A 320 -1.22 -14.13 -20.94
C TYR A 320 -2.69 -13.80 -20.68
N SER A 321 -3.21 -12.79 -21.37
CA SER A 321 -4.59 -12.32 -21.22
C SER A 321 -5.53 -13.21 -22.03
N LEU A 322 -6.36 -14.01 -21.35
CA LEU A 322 -7.43 -14.78 -21.95
C LEU A 322 -8.61 -13.89 -22.35
N SER A 323 -8.79 -12.80 -21.60
CA SER A 323 -9.79 -11.77 -21.85
C SER A 323 -9.35 -10.44 -21.20
N LYS A 324 -10.16 -9.38 -21.33
CA LYS A 324 -9.94 -8.11 -20.61
C LYS A 324 -9.94 -8.26 -19.07
N ARG A 325 -10.54 -9.35 -18.54
CA ARG A 325 -10.72 -9.58 -17.11
C ARG A 325 -9.91 -10.76 -16.57
N THR A 326 -9.50 -11.70 -17.43
CA THR A 326 -8.84 -12.94 -17.01
C THR A 326 -7.45 -13.04 -17.59
N THR A 327 -6.45 -13.26 -16.73
CA THR A 327 -5.04 -13.38 -17.10
C THR A 327 -4.45 -14.62 -16.42
N LEU A 328 -3.79 -15.46 -17.20
CA LEU A 328 -2.85 -16.47 -16.69
C LEU A 328 -1.48 -15.82 -16.50
N TYR A 329 -0.71 -16.25 -15.51
CA TYR A 329 0.65 -15.78 -15.34
C TYR A 329 1.57 -16.87 -14.81
N ALA A 330 2.85 -16.73 -15.13
CA ALA A 330 3.93 -17.46 -14.52
C ALA A 330 5.03 -16.49 -14.10
N THR A 331 5.60 -16.70 -12.91
CA THR A 331 6.66 -15.86 -12.34
C THR A 331 7.80 -16.75 -11.87
N ALA A 332 9.03 -16.34 -12.13
CA ALA A 332 10.24 -16.93 -11.57
C ALA A 332 11.06 -15.82 -10.90
N GLY A 333 11.65 -16.11 -9.75
CA GLY A 333 12.50 -15.17 -9.02
C GLY A 333 13.66 -15.84 -8.34
N HIS A 334 14.80 -15.15 -8.30
CA HIS A 334 15.97 -15.49 -7.53
C HIS A 334 16.29 -14.36 -6.57
N LEU A 335 16.36 -14.67 -5.28
CA LEU A 335 16.72 -13.72 -4.23
C LEU A 335 17.98 -14.19 -3.53
N SER A 336 19.00 -13.33 -3.50
CA SER A 336 20.24 -13.55 -2.75
C SER A 336 20.22 -12.66 -1.51
N ASN A 337 20.40 -13.24 -0.32
CA ASN A 337 20.60 -12.53 0.93
C ASN A 337 22.09 -12.44 1.26
N GLU A 338 22.51 -11.36 1.89
CA GLU A 338 23.84 -11.10 2.41
C GLU A 338 23.74 -10.71 3.90
N GLY A 339 24.79 -10.98 4.68
CA GLY A 339 24.82 -10.70 6.11
C GLY A 339 23.79 -11.50 6.90
N ALA A 340 23.05 -10.83 7.77
CA ALA A 340 22.06 -11.44 8.63
C ALA A 340 20.64 -11.45 8.02
N LEU A 341 20.47 -11.01 6.77
CA LEU A 341 19.17 -10.99 6.14
C LEU A 341 18.70 -12.42 5.78
N ALA A 342 17.39 -12.63 5.96
CA ALA A 342 16.67 -13.86 5.63
C ALA A 342 15.35 -13.51 4.91
N LEU A 343 15.45 -12.69 3.85
CA LEU A 343 14.29 -12.26 3.08
C LEU A 343 13.86 -13.39 2.14
N SER A 344 12.55 -13.52 1.92
CA SER A 344 11.99 -14.49 0.99
C SER A 344 11.66 -13.86 -0.35
N VAL A 345 11.93 -14.59 -1.44
CA VAL A 345 11.52 -14.20 -2.80
C VAL A 345 10.00 -14.02 -2.90
N SER A 346 9.25 -14.79 -2.14
CA SER A 346 7.81 -14.67 -1.98
C SER A 346 7.49 -14.26 -0.55
N ASN A 347 7.37 -12.98 -0.29
CA ASN A 347 6.98 -12.46 1.03
C ASN A 347 5.48 -12.70 1.34
N ALA A 348 4.92 -13.79 0.81
CA ALA A 348 3.48 -14.01 0.76
C ALA A 348 2.90 -14.79 1.95
N ALA A 349 3.72 -15.40 2.77
CA ALA A 349 3.24 -16.15 3.94
C ALA A 349 4.35 -16.32 5.00
N PRO A 350 3.99 -16.48 6.28
CA PRO A 350 4.92 -16.88 7.32
C PRO A 350 5.63 -18.20 6.96
N GLY A 351 6.88 -18.33 7.39
CA GLY A 351 7.65 -19.56 7.19
C GLY A 351 8.22 -19.74 5.76
N ALA A 352 8.23 -18.69 4.95
CA ALA A 352 8.82 -18.74 3.60
C ALA A 352 10.31 -18.38 3.56
N ALA A 353 10.84 -17.79 4.63
CA ALA A 353 12.20 -17.27 4.66
C ALA A 353 13.25 -18.38 4.61
N PRO A 354 14.36 -18.17 3.89
CA PRO A 354 15.54 -19.05 3.99
C PRO A 354 16.29 -18.81 5.30
N ALA A 355 17.35 -19.56 5.55
CA ALA A 355 18.31 -19.22 6.60
C ALA A 355 19.03 -17.89 6.29
N PRO A 356 19.54 -17.15 7.30
CA PRO A 356 20.28 -15.92 7.09
C PRO A 356 21.43 -16.08 6.09
N GLY A 357 21.61 -15.10 5.20
CA GLY A 357 22.61 -15.07 4.15
C GLY A 357 22.40 -16.07 3.00
N ARG A 358 21.34 -16.88 3.03
CA ARG A 358 21.04 -17.88 1.99
C ARG A 358 20.23 -17.30 0.85
N SER A 359 20.52 -17.77 -0.35
CA SER A 359 19.73 -17.48 -1.55
C SER A 359 18.47 -18.35 -1.61
N GLN A 360 17.47 -17.89 -2.33
CA GLN A 360 16.21 -18.61 -2.54
C GLN A 360 15.71 -18.44 -3.97
N ASN A 361 15.23 -19.53 -4.59
CA ASN A 361 14.46 -19.47 -5.83
C ASN A 361 12.98 -19.65 -5.54
N GLY A 362 12.17 -19.00 -6.35
CA GLY A 362 10.73 -19.15 -6.33
C GLY A 362 10.17 -19.24 -7.74
N PHE A 363 9.17 -20.11 -7.90
CA PHE A 363 8.41 -20.27 -9.14
C PHE A 363 6.94 -20.28 -8.79
N ALA A 364 6.16 -19.48 -9.48
CA ALA A 364 4.71 -19.40 -9.26
C ALA A 364 3.97 -19.41 -10.59
N ALA A 365 2.82 -20.07 -10.63
CA ALA A 365 1.88 -19.99 -11.74
C ALA A 365 0.47 -19.79 -11.19
N GLY A 366 -0.32 -18.94 -11.84
CA GLY A 366 -1.62 -18.58 -11.32
C GLY A 366 -2.58 -18.00 -12.35
N VAL A 367 -3.77 -17.76 -11.87
CA VAL A 367 -4.86 -17.13 -12.61
C VAL A 367 -5.37 -15.92 -11.82
N ARG A 368 -5.59 -14.83 -12.55
CA ARG A 368 -6.19 -13.61 -12.04
C ARG A 368 -7.45 -13.27 -12.80
N HIS A 369 -8.53 -12.98 -12.07
CA HIS A 369 -9.80 -12.55 -12.64
C HIS A 369 -10.29 -11.27 -11.96
N SER A 370 -10.70 -10.28 -12.74
CA SER A 370 -11.28 -9.01 -12.27
C SER A 370 -12.75 -8.92 -12.64
N PHE A 371 -13.57 -8.34 -11.78
CA PHE A 371 -15.01 -8.15 -12.01
C PHE A 371 -15.50 -6.78 -11.55
#